data_f01e72af74c8fb732c86149f842366c9
#
_entry.id   f01e72af74c8fb732c86149f842366c9
#
_cell.length_a   1.000
_cell.length_b   1.000
_cell.length_c   1.000
_cell.angle_alpha   90.00
_cell.angle_beta   90.00
_cell.angle_gamma   90.00
#
_symmetry.space_group_name_H-M   'P 1'
#
loop_
_entity.id
_entity.type
_entity.pdbx_description
1 polymer ?
#
loop_
_entity_poly.entity_id
_entity_poly.type
_entity_poly.pdbx_seq_one_letter_code
_entity_poly.pdbx_strand_id
1 'polypeptide(L)'
;MRKIYEVAKAELQTLFYSPIAWLIIIVFIFQVSLLFTSALELRVTQMLLGYRTPMLTQAIFANPSGGLLFEVQNYLYLYIPLLTMGLMSRELSSGSINLLYSSPITNTQIILGKYLSMVVYASLLICIIGIYVGFGCCVIENVEWRWLLTALLGLYLLICTYAAIGLFMSSLTSYQVVAAIGTLVILTALNYVKVMWQDIEFVRDITYWFSISGRSVSFLYGFIGSEDLIYFLIVILLFLCQTLYG
;
A
#
# COMPACT_ATOMS: atom_id res chain seq x y z
N MET A 1 -20.88 -15.24 -2.95
CA MET A 1 -20.24 -14.49 -1.85
C MET A 1 -19.61 -15.41 -0.79
N ARG A 2 -20.28 -16.44 -0.30
CA ARG A 2 -19.72 -17.36 0.73
C ARG A 2 -18.39 -18.01 0.32
N LYS A 3 -18.27 -18.49 -0.93
CA LYS A 3 -17.07 -19.11 -1.46
C LYS A 3 -15.87 -18.15 -1.53
N ILE A 4 -16.09 -16.88 -1.90
CA ILE A 4 -15.02 -15.85 -1.92
C ILE A 4 -14.48 -15.63 -0.51
N TYR A 5 -15.35 -15.56 0.49
CA TYR A 5 -14.96 -15.41 1.89
C TYR A 5 -14.17 -16.64 2.41
N GLU A 6 -14.58 -17.85 2.04
CA GLU A 6 -13.88 -19.09 2.42
C GLU A 6 -12.47 -19.13 1.81
N VAL A 7 -12.31 -18.74 0.54
CA VAL A 7 -11.00 -18.61 -0.11
C VAL A 7 -10.16 -17.53 0.59
N ALA A 8 -10.71 -16.35 0.83
CA ALA A 8 -10.00 -15.27 1.51
C ALA A 8 -9.54 -15.66 2.91
N LYS A 9 -10.39 -16.37 3.67
CA LYS A 9 -10.05 -16.86 5.00
C LYS A 9 -8.91 -17.90 4.96
N ALA A 10 -8.97 -18.84 4.03
CA ALA A 10 -7.92 -19.84 3.86
C ALA A 10 -6.58 -19.19 3.47
N GLU A 11 -6.61 -18.21 2.56
CA GLU A 11 -5.40 -17.48 2.15
C GLU A 11 -4.82 -16.64 3.29
N LEU A 12 -5.68 -15.94 4.07
CA LEU A 12 -5.25 -15.22 5.27
C LEU A 12 -4.58 -16.16 6.28
N GLN A 13 -5.17 -17.31 6.53
CA GLN A 13 -4.56 -18.31 7.42
C GLN A 13 -3.18 -18.73 6.88
N THR A 14 -3.06 -19.00 5.60
CA THR A 14 -1.78 -19.35 4.96
C THR A 14 -0.75 -18.24 5.09
N LEU A 15 -1.15 -16.97 4.93
CA LEU A 15 -0.27 -15.82 5.14
C LEU A 15 0.21 -15.72 6.59
N PHE A 16 -0.68 -15.87 7.56
CA PHE A 16 -0.31 -15.80 8.99
C PHE A 16 0.43 -17.04 9.50
N TYR A 17 0.31 -18.19 8.85
CA TYR A 17 1.19 -19.35 9.11
C TYR A 17 2.57 -19.17 8.50
N SER A 18 2.74 -18.26 7.53
CA SER A 18 4.04 -17.96 6.94
C SER A 18 4.87 -17.06 7.87
N PRO A 19 6.12 -17.40 8.17
CA PRO A 19 7.00 -16.54 8.96
C PRO A 19 7.29 -15.20 8.27
N ILE A 20 7.16 -15.13 6.94
CA ILE A 20 7.40 -13.92 6.15
C ILE A 20 6.39 -12.81 6.52
N ALA A 21 5.11 -13.16 6.68
CA ALA A 21 4.09 -12.17 7.03
C ALA A 21 4.36 -11.53 8.40
N TRP A 22 4.78 -12.32 9.38
CA TRP A 22 5.16 -11.83 10.71
C TRP A 22 6.43 -10.99 10.67
N LEU A 23 7.44 -11.42 9.92
CA LEU A 23 8.66 -10.66 9.74
C LEU A 23 8.36 -9.29 9.15
N ILE A 24 7.49 -9.21 8.13
CA ILE A 24 7.08 -7.94 7.54
C ILE A 24 6.38 -7.04 8.56
N ILE A 25 5.46 -7.57 9.38
CA ILE A 25 4.79 -6.80 10.43
C ILE A 25 5.81 -6.24 11.42
N ILE A 26 6.76 -7.07 11.90
CA ILE A 26 7.77 -6.66 12.87
C ILE A 26 8.67 -5.56 12.30
N VAL A 27 9.18 -5.76 11.07
CA VAL A 27 10.02 -4.77 10.40
C VAL A 27 9.24 -3.48 10.13
N PHE A 28 7.97 -3.60 9.73
CA PHE A 28 7.11 -2.44 9.49
C PHE A 28 6.85 -1.64 10.78
N ILE A 29 6.49 -2.30 11.89
CA ILE A 29 6.30 -1.64 13.19
C ILE A 29 7.60 -0.94 13.62
N PHE A 30 8.74 -1.62 13.51
CA PHE A 30 10.04 -1.05 13.87
C PHE A 30 10.35 0.19 13.02
N GLN A 31 10.13 0.11 11.71
CA GLN A 31 10.36 1.24 10.81
C GLN A 31 9.43 2.41 11.09
N VAL A 32 8.12 2.15 11.27
CA VAL A 32 7.15 3.20 11.61
C VAL A 32 7.50 3.87 12.94
N SER A 33 7.98 3.09 13.94
CA SER A 33 8.48 3.63 15.21
C SER A 33 9.65 4.58 15.02
N LEU A 34 10.66 4.18 14.23
CA LEU A 34 11.81 5.02 13.94
C LEU A 34 11.42 6.31 13.21
N LEU A 35 10.55 6.20 12.20
CA LEU A 35 10.07 7.36 11.44
C LEU A 35 9.27 8.32 12.34
N PHE A 36 8.43 7.79 13.22
CA PHE A 36 7.66 8.60 14.16
C PHE A 36 8.58 9.33 15.15
N THR A 37 9.57 8.63 15.72
CA THR A 37 10.54 9.22 16.64
C THR A 37 11.36 10.31 15.96
N SER A 38 11.85 10.06 14.74
CA SER A 38 12.63 11.06 13.98
C SER A 38 11.79 12.29 13.61
N ALA A 39 10.52 12.10 13.26
CA ALA A 39 9.59 13.21 13.00
C ALA A 39 9.35 14.07 14.26
N LEU A 40 9.21 13.45 15.43
CA LEU A 40 9.09 14.15 16.71
C LEU A 40 10.38 14.92 17.07
N GLU A 41 11.54 14.27 16.94
CA GLU A 41 12.86 14.86 17.26
C GLU A 41 13.12 16.10 16.40
N LEU A 42 12.83 16.01 15.10
CA LEU A 42 12.95 17.14 14.19
C LEU A 42 12.10 18.33 14.65
N ARG A 43 10.88 18.08 15.17
CA ARG A 43 9.97 19.14 15.64
C ARG A 43 10.41 19.76 16.95
N VAL A 44 10.83 18.92 17.89
CA VAL A 44 11.36 19.40 19.17
C VAL A 44 12.59 20.31 18.93
N THR A 45 13.50 19.88 18.05
CA THR A 45 14.69 20.67 17.69
C THR A 45 14.29 22.01 17.03
N GLN A 46 13.33 22.02 16.11
CA GLN A 46 12.85 23.26 15.48
C GLN A 46 12.21 24.21 16.49
N MET A 47 11.44 23.68 17.45
CA MET A 47 10.85 24.50 18.54
C MET A 47 11.91 25.10 19.43
N LEU A 48 12.95 24.33 19.79
CA LEU A 48 14.08 24.83 20.61
C LEU A 48 14.86 25.93 19.88
N LEU A 49 14.93 25.88 18.54
CA LEU A 49 15.55 26.93 17.71
C LEU A 49 14.63 28.16 17.49
N GLY A 50 13.43 28.18 18.11
CA GLY A 50 12.49 29.30 18.02
C GLY A 50 11.60 29.34 16.77
N TYR A 51 11.64 28.30 15.94
CA TYR A 51 10.73 28.18 14.80
C TYR A 51 9.30 27.84 15.30
N ARG A 52 8.38 28.78 15.18
CA ARG A 52 6.95 28.50 15.43
C ARG A 52 6.33 27.83 14.23
N THR A 53 5.92 26.57 14.36
CA THR A 53 5.15 25.86 13.35
C THR A 53 3.65 26.00 13.67
N PRO A 54 2.86 26.71 12.85
CA PRO A 54 1.46 27.02 13.18
C PRO A 54 0.55 25.77 13.17
N MET A 55 0.95 24.68 12.48
CA MET A 55 0.18 23.45 12.36
C MET A 55 1.04 22.23 12.70
N LEU A 56 1.09 21.87 13.99
CA LEU A 56 1.88 20.76 14.51
C LEU A 56 1.49 19.42 13.88
N THR A 57 0.20 19.19 13.66
CA THR A 57 -0.32 17.95 13.06
C THR A 57 0.27 17.71 11.66
N GLN A 58 0.14 18.71 10.78
CA GLN A 58 0.69 18.60 9.42
C GLN A 58 2.22 18.49 9.44
N ALA A 59 2.83 19.18 10.35
CA ALA A 59 4.28 19.20 10.51
C ALA A 59 4.86 17.83 10.89
N ILE A 60 4.19 17.04 11.73
CA ILE A 60 4.65 15.71 12.17
C ILE A 60 4.24 14.63 11.17
N PHE A 61 3.01 14.69 10.65
CA PHE A 61 2.44 13.60 9.87
C PHE A 61 2.55 13.79 8.35
N ALA A 62 2.44 15.02 7.81
CA ALA A 62 2.41 15.27 6.37
C ALA A 62 3.49 16.21 5.83
N ASN A 63 4.57 16.37 6.53
CA ASN A 63 5.67 17.13 5.96
C ASN A 63 6.38 16.32 4.86
N PRO A 64 6.54 16.85 3.62
CA PRO A 64 7.32 16.20 2.57
C PRO A 64 8.77 15.90 2.96
N SER A 65 9.33 16.65 3.91
CA SER A 65 10.70 16.51 4.40
C SER A 65 10.75 15.79 5.76
N GLY A 66 10.21 14.56 5.84
CA GLY A 66 10.32 13.72 7.04
C GLY A 66 9.04 13.58 7.87
N GLY A 67 7.86 13.85 7.29
CA GLY A 67 6.58 13.53 7.93
C GLY A 67 6.28 12.03 7.88
N LEU A 68 5.72 11.48 8.98
CA LEU A 68 5.49 10.05 9.13
C LEU A 68 4.76 9.43 7.93
N LEU A 69 3.64 10.00 7.49
CA LEU A 69 2.81 9.42 6.43
C LEU A 69 3.46 9.48 5.05
N PHE A 70 4.23 10.54 4.76
CA PHE A 70 5.01 10.65 3.53
C PHE A 70 6.13 9.62 3.48
N GLU A 71 6.87 9.46 4.57
CA GLU A 71 7.93 8.47 4.64
C GLU A 71 7.38 7.04 4.56
N VAL A 72 6.29 6.75 5.25
CA VAL A 72 5.62 5.44 5.14
C VAL A 72 5.18 5.17 3.71
N GLN A 73 4.56 6.14 3.02
CA GLN A 73 4.18 6.01 1.62
C GLN A 73 5.39 5.63 0.74
N ASN A 74 6.53 6.28 0.97
CA ASN A 74 7.76 6.05 0.22
C ASN A 74 8.34 4.65 0.40
N TYR A 75 8.05 3.96 1.51
CA TYR A 75 8.57 2.61 1.78
C TYR A 75 7.56 1.49 1.48
N LEU A 76 6.26 1.79 1.32
CA LEU A 76 5.23 0.76 1.12
C LEU A 76 5.47 -0.14 -0.10
N TYR A 77 6.07 0.39 -1.17
CA TYR A 77 6.37 -0.39 -2.37
C TYR A 77 7.39 -1.51 -2.15
N LEU A 78 8.14 -1.50 -1.03
CA LEU A 78 9.09 -2.56 -0.69
C LEU A 78 8.39 -3.75 0.00
N TYR A 79 7.38 -3.49 0.82
CA TYR A 79 6.69 -4.53 1.60
C TYR A 79 5.70 -5.34 0.78
N ILE A 80 4.97 -4.68 -0.12
CA ILE A 80 3.88 -5.32 -0.86
C ILE A 80 4.36 -6.44 -1.80
N PRO A 81 5.47 -6.31 -2.54
CA PRO A 81 5.98 -7.43 -3.36
C PRO A 81 6.28 -8.69 -2.57
N LEU A 82 6.82 -8.56 -1.36
CA LEU A 82 7.12 -9.70 -0.49
C LEU A 82 5.86 -10.40 0.02
N LEU A 83 4.77 -9.65 0.24
CA LEU A 83 3.48 -10.20 0.66
C LEU A 83 2.74 -10.90 -0.50
N THR A 84 2.82 -10.32 -1.69
CA THR A 84 2.02 -10.76 -2.84
C THR A 84 2.70 -11.84 -3.66
N MET A 85 4.02 -12.02 -3.55
CA MET A 85 4.80 -12.94 -4.39
C MET A 85 4.28 -14.37 -4.40
N GLY A 86 3.74 -14.86 -3.28
CA GLY A 86 3.29 -16.24 -3.13
C GLY A 86 1.80 -16.47 -3.37
N LEU A 87 1.02 -15.45 -3.73
CA LEU A 87 -0.44 -15.57 -3.83
C LEU A 87 -0.90 -16.55 -4.92
N MET A 88 -0.26 -16.52 -6.09
CA MET A 88 -0.55 -17.42 -7.20
C MET A 88 0.65 -18.29 -7.54
N SER A 89 1.87 -17.75 -7.52
CA SER A 89 3.10 -18.45 -7.92
C SER A 89 3.38 -19.71 -7.07
N ARG A 90 2.94 -19.74 -5.80
CA ARG A 90 3.06 -20.94 -4.95
C ARG A 90 2.19 -22.08 -5.46
N GLU A 91 0.97 -21.79 -5.89
CA GLU A 91 0.05 -22.80 -6.43
C GLU A 91 0.46 -23.25 -7.82
N LEU A 92 0.99 -22.32 -8.62
CA LEU A 92 1.59 -22.65 -9.93
C LEU A 92 2.80 -23.56 -9.78
N SER A 93 3.71 -23.28 -8.84
CA SER A 93 4.93 -24.07 -8.63
C SER A 93 4.66 -25.47 -8.05
N SER A 94 3.64 -25.61 -7.18
CA SER A 94 3.26 -26.88 -6.57
C SER A 94 2.31 -27.71 -7.43
N GLY A 95 1.79 -27.15 -8.53
CA GLY A 95 0.75 -27.79 -9.36
C GLY A 95 -0.62 -27.88 -8.68
N SER A 96 -0.79 -27.34 -7.48
CA SER A 96 -2.07 -27.35 -6.76
C SER A 96 -3.16 -26.50 -7.42
N ILE A 97 -2.78 -25.66 -8.38
CA ILE A 97 -3.72 -24.91 -9.20
C ILE A 97 -4.68 -25.83 -9.98
N ASN A 98 -4.23 -27.03 -10.38
CA ASN A 98 -5.09 -28.01 -11.07
C ASN A 98 -6.20 -28.55 -10.13
N LEU A 99 -5.92 -28.65 -8.83
CA LEU A 99 -6.92 -29.02 -7.83
C LEU A 99 -7.94 -27.91 -7.63
N LEU A 100 -7.51 -26.65 -7.70
CA LEU A 100 -8.39 -25.49 -7.65
C LEU A 100 -9.32 -25.45 -8.86
N TYR A 101 -8.81 -25.70 -10.07
CA TYR A 101 -9.60 -25.72 -11.30
C TYR A 101 -10.57 -26.93 -11.38
N SER A 102 -10.27 -28.03 -10.71
CA SER A 102 -11.20 -29.17 -10.61
C SER A 102 -12.30 -28.98 -9.56
N SER A 103 -12.19 -27.96 -8.71
CA SER A 103 -13.20 -27.65 -7.71
C SER A 103 -14.37 -26.84 -8.31
N PRO A 104 -15.58 -26.89 -7.71
CA PRO A 104 -16.73 -26.14 -8.20
C PRO A 104 -16.65 -24.62 -7.83
N ILE A 105 -15.47 -24.02 -7.99
CA ILE A 105 -15.17 -22.61 -7.71
C ILE A 105 -14.73 -21.95 -9.03
N THR A 106 -15.27 -20.77 -9.33
CA THR A 106 -14.88 -20.03 -10.54
C THR A 106 -13.56 -19.30 -10.34
N ASN A 107 -12.77 -19.11 -11.42
CA ASN A 107 -11.51 -18.36 -11.38
C ASN A 107 -11.71 -16.97 -10.77
N THR A 108 -12.81 -16.30 -11.08
CA THR A 108 -13.17 -15.01 -10.49
C THR A 108 -13.26 -15.07 -8.97
N GLN A 109 -13.86 -16.15 -8.43
CA GLN A 109 -14.01 -16.32 -6.97
C GLN A 109 -12.68 -16.56 -6.30
N ILE A 110 -11.75 -17.27 -6.97
CA ILE A 110 -10.39 -17.50 -6.47
C ILE A 110 -9.62 -16.20 -6.40
N ILE A 111 -9.56 -15.46 -7.51
CA ILE A 111 -8.80 -14.20 -7.61
C ILE A 111 -9.35 -13.15 -6.64
N LEU A 112 -10.68 -12.96 -6.60
CA LEU A 112 -11.30 -12.03 -5.66
C LEU A 112 -11.09 -12.45 -4.21
N GLY A 113 -11.10 -13.75 -3.89
CA GLY A 113 -10.80 -14.24 -2.56
C GLY A 113 -9.36 -13.94 -2.15
N LYS A 114 -8.38 -14.19 -3.03
CA LYS A 114 -6.97 -13.88 -2.81
C LYS A 114 -6.72 -12.37 -2.67
N TYR A 115 -7.34 -11.56 -3.52
CA TYR A 115 -7.27 -10.11 -3.40
C TYR A 115 -7.87 -9.62 -2.07
N LEU A 116 -9.04 -10.16 -1.68
CA LEU A 116 -9.69 -9.79 -0.42
C LEU A 116 -8.82 -10.11 0.81
N SER A 117 -8.05 -11.20 0.78
CA SER A 117 -7.09 -11.50 1.86
C SER A 117 -6.02 -10.40 2.00
N MET A 118 -5.54 -9.86 0.88
CA MET A 118 -4.59 -8.75 0.87
C MET A 118 -5.21 -7.44 1.35
N VAL A 119 -6.47 -7.18 1.00
CA VAL A 119 -7.24 -6.01 1.50
C VAL A 119 -7.39 -6.05 3.02
N VAL A 120 -7.64 -7.24 3.59
CA VAL A 120 -7.69 -7.43 5.05
C VAL A 120 -6.31 -7.24 5.68
N TYR A 121 -5.25 -7.75 5.06
CA TYR A 121 -3.88 -7.54 5.54
C TYR A 121 -3.47 -6.04 5.46
N ALA A 122 -3.87 -5.35 4.39
CA ALA A 122 -3.71 -3.90 4.25
C ALA A 122 -4.37 -3.14 5.40
N SER A 123 -5.58 -3.55 5.81
CA SER A 123 -6.26 -2.95 6.98
C SER A 123 -5.44 -3.10 8.26
N LEU A 124 -4.75 -4.22 8.44
CA LEU A 124 -3.85 -4.42 9.59
C LEU A 124 -2.68 -3.44 9.55
N LEU A 125 -2.02 -3.24 8.39
CA LEU A 125 -0.93 -2.27 8.27
C LEU A 125 -1.42 -0.85 8.55
N ILE A 126 -2.59 -0.47 8.06
CA ILE A 126 -3.20 0.84 8.35
C ILE A 126 -3.57 0.99 9.82
N CYS A 127 -4.06 -0.07 10.48
CA CYS A 127 -4.30 -0.05 11.93
C CYS A 127 -3.02 0.22 12.73
N ILE A 128 -1.88 -0.37 12.32
CA ILE A 128 -0.59 -0.09 12.95
C ILE A 128 -0.23 1.40 12.83
N ILE A 129 -0.34 1.99 11.63
CA ILE A 129 -0.11 3.43 11.44
C ILE A 129 -1.12 4.24 12.27
N GLY A 130 -2.38 3.81 12.30
CA GLY A 130 -3.47 4.43 13.06
C GLY A 130 -3.19 4.51 14.56
N ILE A 131 -2.43 3.56 15.15
CA ILE A 131 -2.02 3.62 16.56
C ILE A 131 -1.09 4.82 16.80
N TYR A 132 -0.10 5.05 15.92
CA TYR A 132 0.82 6.19 16.03
C TYR A 132 0.10 7.52 15.79
N VAL A 133 -0.82 7.55 14.82
CA VAL A 133 -1.68 8.71 14.57
C VAL A 133 -2.57 8.98 15.79
N GLY A 134 -3.18 7.95 16.38
CA GLY A 134 -4.01 8.06 17.58
C GLY A 134 -3.21 8.58 18.78
N PHE A 135 -1.99 8.08 18.97
CA PHE A 135 -1.09 8.62 20.01
C PHE A 135 -0.79 10.11 19.78
N GLY A 136 -0.49 10.51 18.55
CA GLY A 136 -0.30 11.92 18.19
C GLY A 136 -1.54 12.78 18.50
N CYS A 137 -2.74 12.25 18.23
CA CYS A 137 -4.00 12.92 18.56
C CYS A 137 -4.21 13.13 20.06
N CYS A 138 -3.67 12.25 20.92
CA CYS A 138 -3.77 12.41 22.38
C CYS A 138 -2.79 13.45 22.94
N VAL A 139 -1.67 13.70 22.25
CA VAL A 139 -0.60 14.57 22.73
C VAL A 139 -0.68 15.99 22.16
N ILE A 140 -1.19 16.14 20.94
CA ILE A 140 -1.25 17.43 20.25
C ILE A 140 -2.58 18.13 20.54
N GLU A 141 -2.54 19.37 20.98
CA GLU A 141 -3.72 20.22 21.08
C GLU A 141 -4.20 20.67 19.69
N ASN A 142 -5.51 20.66 19.44
CA ASN A 142 -6.15 21.06 18.19
C ASN A 142 -5.77 20.21 16.96
N VAL A 143 -5.91 18.89 17.09
CA VAL A 143 -5.65 17.95 15.99
C VAL A 143 -6.70 18.04 14.89
N GLU A 144 -6.25 18.10 13.64
CA GLU A 144 -7.10 18.03 12.44
C GLU A 144 -7.41 16.56 12.08
N TRP A 145 -8.25 15.88 12.86
CA TRP A 145 -8.55 14.46 12.72
C TRP A 145 -9.15 14.09 11.34
N ARG A 146 -9.93 14.98 10.73
CA ARG A 146 -10.51 14.75 9.39
C ARG A 146 -9.43 14.58 8.35
N TRP A 147 -8.42 15.42 8.40
CA TRP A 147 -7.28 15.36 7.51
C TRP A 147 -6.47 14.05 7.68
N LEU A 148 -6.23 13.62 8.91
CA LEU A 148 -5.53 12.36 9.20
C LEU A 148 -6.29 11.14 8.67
N LEU A 149 -7.62 11.11 8.80
CA LEU A 149 -8.44 10.03 8.25
C LEU A 149 -8.37 9.98 6.72
N THR A 150 -8.38 11.14 6.06
CA THR A 150 -8.21 11.23 4.61
C THR A 150 -6.85 10.68 4.17
N ALA A 151 -5.79 11.04 4.89
CA ALA A 151 -4.45 10.54 4.60
C ALA A 151 -4.32 9.03 4.79
N LEU A 152 -4.91 8.46 5.86
CA LEU A 152 -4.96 7.02 6.09
C LEU A 152 -5.74 6.29 5.00
N LEU A 153 -6.86 6.87 4.53
CA LEU A 153 -7.64 6.34 3.42
C LEU A 153 -6.81 6.30 2.12
N GLY A 154 -6.08 7.37 1.82
CA GLY A 154 -5.19 7.42 0.66
C GLY A 154 -4.10 6.34 0.70
N LEU A 155 -3.45 6.14 1.85
CA LEU A 155 -2.49 5.07 2.05
C LEU A 155 -3.13 3.67 1.91
N TYR A 156 -4.34 3.49 2.41
CA TYR A 156 -5.08 2.24 2.26
C TYR A 156 -5.36 1.91 0.79
N LEU A 157 -5.86 2.87 0.01
CA LEU A 157 -6.11 2.70 -1.43
C LEU A 157 -4.80 2.41 -2.18
N LEU A 158 -3.71 3.06 -1.80
CA LEU A 158 -2.39 2.81 -2.37
C LEU A 158 -1.95 1.36 -2.14
N ILE A 159 -2.06 0.84 -0.91
CA ILE A 159 -1.72 -0.54 -0.58
C ILE A 159 -2.59 -1.52 -1.37
N CYS A 160 -3.91 -1.27 -1.45
CA CYS A 160 -4.83 -2.09 -2.23
C CYS A 160 -4.47 -2.14 -3.71
N THR A 161 -4.03 -1.02 -4.28
CA THR A 161 -3.58 -0.94 -5.68
C THR A 161 -2.28 -1.71 -5.89
N TYR A 162 -1.31 -1.54 -5.00
CA TYR A 162 -0.05 -2.29 -5.05
C TYR A 162 -0.30 -3.80 -4.90
N ALA A 163 -1.25 -4.20 -4.06
CA ALA A 163 -1.64 -5.61 -3.90
C ALA A 163 -2.27 -6.19 -5.17
N ALA A 164 -3.07 -5.42 -5.91
CA ALA A 164 -3.64 -5.85 -7.19
C ALA A 164 -2.54 -6.07 -8.25
N ILE A 165 -1.57 -5.15 -8.34
CA ILE A 165 -0.41 -5.26 -9.24
C ILE A 165 0.43 -6.48 -8.86
N GLY A 166 0.69 -6.70 -7.57
CA GLY A 166 1.46 -7.84 -7.08
C GLY A 166 0.76 -9.18 -7.30
N LEU A 167 -0.56 -9.24 -7.18
CA LEU A 167 -1.35 -10.42 -7.50
C LEU A 167 -1.22 -10.78 -8.99
N PHE A 168 -1.32 -9.78 -9.87
CA PHE A 168 -1.11 -9.95 -11.30
C PHE A 168 0.30 -10.49 -11.61
N MET A 169 1.35 -9.89 -11.06
CA MET A 169 2.71 -10.37 -11.26
C MET A 169 2.93 -11.78 -10.73
N SER A 170 2.27 -12.13 -9.62
CA SER A 170 2.32 -13.48 -9.05
C SER A 170 1.59 -14.53 -9.93
N SER A 171 0.66 -14.11 -10.80
CA SER A 171 -0.03 -15.01 -11.73
C SER A 171 0.80 -15.32 -12.99
N LEU A 172 1.75 -14.44 -13.34
CA LEU A 172 2.56 -14.59 -14.56
C LEU A 172 3.72 -15.60 -14.45
N THR A 173 4.11 -15.98 -13.23
CA THR A 173 5.28 -16.84 -13.01
C THR A 173 5.07 -17.82 -11.86
N SER A 174 5.63 -19.03 -12.02
CA SER A 174 5.68 -20.04 -10.97
C SER A 174 6.80 -19.79 -9.93
N TYR A 175 7.72 -18.86 -10.19
CA TYR A 175 8.83 -18.55 -9.29
C TYR A 175 8.49 -17.33 -8.42
N GLN A 176 8.34 -17.54 -7.10
CA GLN A 176 7.97 -16.48 -6.14
C GLN A 176 8.94 -15.29 -6.16
N VAL A 177 10.24 -15.57 -6.25
CA VAL A 177 11.29 -14.52 -6.28
C VAL A 177 11.16 -13.65 -7.54
N VAL A 178 10.87 -14.26 -8.68
CA VAL A 178 10.66 -13.53 -9.95
C VAL A 178 9.42 -12.67 -9.87
N ALA A 179 8.34 -13.18 -9.28
CA ALA A 179 7.12 -12.41 -9.01
C ALA A 179 7.40 -11.19 -8.12
N ALA A 180 8.17 -11.38 -7.04
CA ALA A 180 8.55 -10.29 -6.13
C ALA A 180 9.37 -9.20 -6.84
N ILE A 181 10.41 -9.60 -7.57
CA ILE A 181 11.29 -8.68 -8.31
C ILE A 181 10.47 -7.93 -9.38
N GLY A 182 9.65 -8.65 -10.15
CA GLY A 182 8.80 -8.05 -11.18
C GLY A 182 7.82 -7.03 -10.60
N THR A 183 7.17 -7.37 -9.48
CA THR A 183 6.29 -6.43 -8.76
C THR A 183 7.08 -5.21 -8.29
N LEU A 184 8.25 -5.41 -7.69
CA LEU A 184 9.09 -4.33 -7.19
C LEU A 184 9.53 -3.39 -8.33
N VAL A 185 9.94 -3.93 -9.47
CA VAL A 185 10.33 -3.13 -10.64
C VAL A 185 9.17 -2.28 -11.14
N ILE A 186 7.96 -2.85 -11.29
CA ILE A 186 6.78 -2.11 -11.74
C ILE A 186 6.40 -1.03 -10.73
N LEU A 187 6.34 -1.36 -9.43
CA LEU A 187 5.99 -0.39 -8.40
C LEU A 187 7.02 0.73 -8.30
N THR A 188 8.31 0.42 -8.40
CA THR A 188 9.39 1.42 -8.43
C THR A 188 9.25 2.32 -9.65
N ALA A 189 9.04 1.76 -10.84
CA ALA A 189 8.83 2.53 -12.05
C ALA A 189 7.64 3.50 -11.90
N LEU A 190 6.48 3.02 -11.42
CA LEU A 190 5.29 3.84 -11.22
C LEU A 190 5.46 4.93 -10.14
N ASN A 191 6.29 4.67 -9.13
CA ASN A 191 6.60 5.68 -8.11
C ASN A 191 7.54 6.77 -8.62
N TYR A 192 8.55 6.40 -9.42
CA TYR A 192 9.58 7.33 -9.88
C TYR A 192 9.25 8.02 -11.22
N VAL A 193 8.23 7.55 -11.95
CA VAL A 193 7.76 8.19 -13.20
C VAL A 193 7.49 9.69 -13.01
N LYS A 194 6.95 10.10 -11.86
CA LYS A 194 6.68 11.52 -11.55
C LYS A 194 7.94 12.41 -11.49
N VAL A 195 9.11 11.82 -11.24
CA VAL A 195 10.39 12.57 -11.11
C VAL A 195 11.12 12.65 -12.44
N MET A 196 10.80 11.74 -13.37
CA MET A 196 11.44 11.69 -14.68
C MET A 196 10.79 12.72 -15.62
N TRP A 197 11.63 13.44 -16.36
CA TRP A 197 11.24 14.31 -17.48
C TRP A 197 10.27 15.45 -17.13
N GLN A 198 10.46 16.09 -15.97
CA GLN A 198 9.63 17.21 -15.54
C GLN A 198 9.80 18.48 -16.40
N ASP A 199 10.86 18.55 -17.20
CA ASP A 199 11.18 19.71 -18.03
C ASP A 199 10.27 19.85 -19.28
N ILE A 200 9.53 18.80 -19.65
CA ILE A 200 8.64 18.78 -20.82
C ILE A 200 7.19 18.79 -20.34
N GLU A 201 6.45 19.89 -20.57
CA GLU A 201 5.07 20.05 -20.05
C GLU A 201 4.14 18.91 -20.47
N PHE A 202 4.16 18.50 -21.72
CA PHE A 202 3.32 17.41 -22.22
C PHE A 202 3.63 16.06 -21.55
N VAL A 203 4.90 15.77 -21.29
CA VAL A 203 5.34 14.54 -20.61
C VAL A 203 4.96 14.59 -19.13
N ARG A 204 5.09 15.76 -18.50
CA ARG A 204 4.70 15.97 -17.10
C ARG A 204 3.24 15.64 -16.86
N ASP A 205 2.34 16.07 -17.73
CA ASP A 205 0.91 15.80 -17.60
C ASP A 205 0.59 14.32 -17.77
N ILE A 206 1.20 13.65 -18.73
CA ILE A 206 1.06 12.21 -18.94
C ILE A 206 1.65 11.42 -17.75
N THR A 207 2.84 11.77 -17.29
CA THR A 207 3.50 11.09 -16.17
C THR A 207 2.73 11.26 -14.85
N TYR A 208 2.08 12.40 -14.64
CA TYR A 208 1.19 12.62 -13.51
C TYR A 208 -0.01 11.65 -13.52
N TRP A 209 -0.60 11.42 -14.69
CA TRP A 209 -1.71 10.45 -14.85
C TRP A 209 -1.30 9.02 -14.53
N PHE A 210 -0.07 8.61 -14.84
CA PHE A 210 0.44 7.27 -14.54
C PHE A 210 1.02 7.13 -13.13
N SER A 211 1.33 8.23 -12.44
CA SER A 211 1.94 8.20 -11.12
C SER A 211 0.94 7.88 -10.01
N ILE A 212 0.93 6.61 -9.56
CA ILE A 212 0.09 6.15 -8.44
C ILE A 212 0.44 6.92 -7.16
N SER A 213 1.75 7.08 -6.87
CA SER A 213 2.17 7.78 -5.65
C SER A 213 1.94 9.29 -5.72
N GLY A 214 1.94 9.89 -6.91
CA GLY A 214 1.63 11.30 -7.09
C GLY A 214 0.19 11.64 -6.69
N ARG A 215 -0.76 10.77 -7.07
CA ARG A 215 -2.18 10.93 -6.72
C ARG A 215 -2.47 10.67 -5.24
N SER A 216 -1.74 9.74 -4.59
CA SER A 216 -1.91 9.51 -3.16
C SER A 216 -1.43 10.70 -2.30
N VAL A 217 -0.54 11.55 -2.83
CA VAL A 217 -0.10 12.78 -2.16
C VAL A 217 -1.25 13.76 -1.93
N SER A 218 -2.23 13.85 -2.83
CA SER A 218 -3.44 14.68 -2.63
C SER A 218 -4.17 14.29 -1.34
N PHE A 219 -4.32 12.99 -1.08
CA PHE A 219 -4.92 12.49 0.16
C PHE A 219 -4.06 12.82 1.39
N LEU A 220 -2.73 12.80 1.27
CA LEU A 220 -1.83 13.17 2.35
C LEU A 220 -1.95 14.67 2.70
N TYR A 221 -2.37 15.51 1.78
CA TYR A 221 -2.71 16.91 2.03
C TYR A 221 -4.17 17.12 2.45
N GLY A 222 -4.95 16.05 2.64
CA GLY A 222 -6.33 16.12 3.11
C GLY A 222 -7.36 16.40 2.02
N PHE A 223 -6.99 16.37 0.75
CA PHE A 223 -7.91 16.56 -0.36
C PHE A 223 -8.41 15.21 -0.89
N ILE A 224 -9.73 15.04 -0.92
CA ILE A 224 -10.37 13.89 -1.55
C ILE A 224 -10.87 14.31 -2.93
N GLY A 225 -10.07 14.04 -3.97
CA GLY A 225 -10.52 14.18 -5.35
C GLY A 225 -11.33 12.96 -5.78
N SER A 226 -12.53 13.17 -6.34
CA SER A 226 -13.29 12.08 -6.96
C SER A 226 -12.49 11.41 -8.08
N GLU A 227 -11.69 12.19 -8.79
CA GLU A 227 -10.81 11.71 -9.86
C GLU A 227 -9.77 10.72 -9.34
N ASP A 228 -9.18 11.00 -8.19
CA ASP A 228 -8.16 10.14 -7.59
C ASP A 228 -8.77 8.82 -7.08
N LEU A 229 -9.96 8.87 -6.48
CA LEU A 229 -10.69 7.66 -6.08
C LEU A 229 -11.02 6.77 -7.28
N ILE A 230 -11.57 7.37 -8.34
CA ILE A 230 -11.91 6.65 -9.58
C ILE A 230 -10.65 6.05 -10.21
N TYR A 231 -9.55 6.78 -10.22
CA TYR A 231 -8.27 6.29 -10.72
C TYR A 231 -7.81 5.02 -9.99
N PHE A 232 -7.76 5.04 -8.65
CA PHE A 232 -7.37 3.86 -7.87
C PHE A 232 -8.28 2.66 -8.15
N LEU A 233 -9.61 2.88 -8.23
CA LEU A 233 -10.56 1.82 -8.56
C LEU A 233 -10.34 1.25 -9.97
N ILE A 234 -10.13 2.10 -10.96
CA ILE A 234 -9.85 1.67 -12.34
C ILE A 234 -8.57 0.84 -12.40
N VAL A 235 -7.49 1.27 -11.76
CA VAL A 235 -6.23 0.54 -11.75
C VAL A 235 -6.40 -0.83 -11.07
N ILE A 236 -7.08 -0.89 -9.92
CA ILE A 236 -7.37 -2.16 -9.23
C ILE A 236 -8.16 -3.09 -10.15
N LEU A 237 -9.26 -2.62 -10.74
CA LEU A 237 -10.09 -3.42 -11.64
C LEU A 237 -9.30 -3.89 -12.87
N LEU A 238 -8.49 -3.04 -13.46
CA LEU A 238 -7.67 -3.36 -14.63
C LEU A 238 -6.73 -4.54 -14.32
N PHE A 239 -5.96 -4.47 -13.24
CA PHE A 239 -5.03 -5.54 -12.88
C PHE A 239 -5.73 -6.81 -12.42
N LEU A 240 -6.87 -6.72 -11.74
CA LEU A 240 -7.68 -7.90 -11.41
C LEU A 240 -8.27 -8.56 -12.67
N CYS A 241 -8.73 -7.78 -13.65
CA CYS A 241 -9.17 -8.31 -14.93
C CYS A 241 -8.01 -8.98 -15.69
N GLN A 242 -6.84 -8.36 -15.73
CA GLN A 242 -5.66 -8.97 -16.36
C GLN A 242 -5.27 -10.29 -15.69
N THR A 243 -5.38 -10.39 -14.37
CA THR A 243 -5.13 -11.64 -13.64
C THR A 243 -6.15 -12.75 -14.00
N LEU A 244 -7.36 -12.38 -14.42
CA LEU A 244 -8.39 -13.36 -14.84
C LEU A 244 -8.10 -13.96 -16.22
N TYR A 245 -7.44 -13.20 -17.10
CA TYR A 245 -7.19 -13.59 -18.50
C TYR A 245 -5.77 -14.11 -18.75
N GLY A 246 -4.83 -13.90 -17.83
CA GLY A 246 -3.45 -14.39 -17.86
C GLY A 246 -3.32 -15.69 -17.11
#